data_ee874b5b686ef962bdac2d358b4fe775
#
_entry.id   ee874b5b686ef962bdac2d358b4fe775
#
_cell.length_a   1.000
_cell.length_b   1.000
_cell.length_c   1.000
_cell.angle_alpha   90.00
_cell.angle_beta   90.00
_cell.angle_gamma   90.00
#
_symmetry.space_group_name_H-M   'P 1'
#
loop_
_entity.id
_entity.type
_entity.pdbx_description
1 polymer ?
#
loop_
_entity_poly.entity_id
_entity_poly.type
_entity_poly.pdbx_seq_one_letter_code
_entity_poly.pdbx_strand_id
1 'polypeptide(L)'
;MTSRERVVAALSHQEPDRVPIDLGAMRSTGIMAIAYNKLKRHLGAAGDTRAYDVVQQLAEPDECILDRFGADVVDLSRAFFDRPDDWKPWPLPDGSPALIPAWVDPEPDGRGGWLVRAADGTVIADMPAGVHYFHQACHPLEDATEPREFADLAAANAKVSWSAMACAPWHRPLTNPEHFADVRERALKLRAGTDRAIMGALGGNILEGGQFLRGFGTFLEDLAARPALAEALMDRLVESYLETIPRFFAAVGDCIDVVQMGDDLGTQTAAQVSPAMYRRFIKPRHTVVYEAVRKHFGGFIFLHSCGAIAELIPDLIDEGVQVINPVQTSCVGMEPERLKREFGRDMAFWGGGCETQGVLRAGTPEQVREQVRERIGVFGAGGGFVFTQVHNIMADVPPANVVAMFEAAQAGLS
;
A
#
# COMPACT_ATOMS: atom_id res chain seq x y z
N MET A 1 16.56 21.17 2.96
CA MET A 1 16.12 20.26 1.87
C MET A 1 14.63 20.46 1.63
N THR A 2 14.17 20.35 0.37
CA THR A 2 12.76 20.16 0.08
C THR A 2 12.31 18.79 0.57
N SER A 3 11.00 18.55 0.68
CA SER A 3 10.46 17.25 1.06
C SER A 3 10.93 16.11 0.13
N ARG A 4 10.89 16.36 -1.17
CA ARG A 4 11.37 15.43 -2.20
C ARG A 4 12.87 15.11 -2.05
N GLU A 5 13.70 16.15 -1.92
CA GLU A 5 15.16 15.95 -1.73
C GLU A 5 15.47 15.13 -0.49
N ARG A 6 14.71 15.33 0.59
CA ARG A 6 14.84 14.59 1.84
C ARG A 6 14.54 13.10 1.67
N VAL A 7 13.44 12.77 0.96
CA VAL A 7 13.08 11.39 0.66
C VAL A 7 14.13 10.73 -0.22
N VAL A 8 14.54 11.40 -1.31
CA VAL A 8 15.57 10.88 -2.22
C VAL A 8 16.90 10.66 -1.51
N ALA A 9 17.34 11.59 -0.65
CA ALA A 9 18.55 11.43 0.14
C ALA A 9 18.47 10.22 1.07
N ALA A 10 17.35 10.10 1.83
CA ALA A 10 17.14 8.97 2.72
C ALA A 10 17.18 7.63 1.98
N LEU A 11 16.46 7.51 0.85
CA LEU A 11 16.41 6.28 0.05
C LEU A 11 17.74 5.97 -0.65
N SER A 12 18.59 6.99 -0.84
CA SER A 12 19.96 6.86 -1.35
C SER A 12 20.99 6.57 -0.25
N HIS A 13 20.56 6.19 0.96
CA HIS A 13 21.40 5.95 2.13
C HIS A 13 22.29 7.16 2.49
N GLN A 14 21.75 8.37 2.34
CA GLN A 14 22.35 9.61 2.77
C GLN A 14 21.51 10.20 3.89
N GLU A 15 22.15 10.65 4.96
CA GLU A 15 21.44 11.22 6.09
C GLU A 15 20.86 12.60 5.72
N PRO A 16 19.51 12.75 5.74
CA PRO A 16 18.87 14.03 5.43
C PRO A 16 18.89 14.97 6.65
N ASP A 17 18.42 16.22 6.44
CA ASP A 17 18.31 17.23 7.51
C ASP A 17 17.35 16.81 8.67
N ARG A 18 16.41 15.93 8.41
CA ARG A 18 15.59 15.16 9.34
C ARG A 18 15.10 13.87 8.65
N VAL A 19 14.60 12.93 9.41
CA VAL A 19 13.94 11.75 8.85
C VAL A 19 12.70 12.19 8.04
N PRO A 20 12.55 11.75 6.77
CA PRO A 20 11.33 12.01 6.02
C PRO A 20 10.13 11.30 6.64
N ILE A 21 8.96 11.93 6.54
CA ILE A 21 7.71 11.48 7.15
C ILE A 21 6.70 11.14 6.05
N ASP A 22 6.03 10.01 6.20
CA ASP A 22 4.90 9.62 5.36
C ASP A 22 3.61 9.48 6.20
N LEU A 23 2.53 10.04 5.68
CA LEU A 23 1.16 9.85 6.13
C LEU A 23 0.25 9.66 4.92
N GLY A 24 0.00 8.42 4.55
CA GLY A 24 -0.96 8.08 3.51
C GLY A 24 -0.47 8.27 2.08
N ALA A 25 0.85 8.16 1.83
CA ALA A 25 1.37 8.12 0.46
C ALA A 25 1.11 6.78 -0.23
N MET A 26 0.62 5.80 0.49
CA MET A 26 0.10 4.54 -0.03
C MET A 26 -0.88 3.92 0.98
N ARG A 27 -1.57 2.85 0.57
CA ARG A 27 -2.61 2.22 1.38
C ARG A 27 -2.13 1.78 2.77
N SER A 28 -0.98 1.14 2.89
CA SER A 28 -0.50 0.63 4.18
C SER A 28 0.15 1.68 5.09
N THR A 29 0.25 2.93 4.65
CA THR A 29 0.73 4.05 5.48
C THR A 29 -0.40 5.03 5.82
N GLY A 30 -1.64 4.60 5.58
CA GLY A 30 -2.84 5.40 5.70
C GLY A 30 -3.41 5.52 7.10
N ILE A 31 -4.54 6.20 7.16
CA ILE A 31 -5.37 6.36 8.34
C ILE A 31 -6.83 6.05 8.00
N MET A 32 -7.50 5.22 8.81
CA MET A 32 -8.91 4.94 8.60
C MET A 32 -9.75 6.20 8.73
N ALA A 33 -10.75 6.36 7.86
CA ALA A 33 -11.61 7.54 7.81
C ALA A 33 -12.29 7.85 9.16
N ILE A 34 -12.66 6.83 9.94
CA ILE A 34 -13.18 6.99 11.30
C ILE A 34 -12.12 7.64 12.23
N ALA A 35 -10.88 7.13 12.19
CA ALA A 35 -9.79 7.72 12.98
C ALA A 35 -9.46 9.13 12.50
N TYR A 36 -9.50 9.34 11.18
CA TYR A 36 -9.25 10.64 10.56
C TYR A 36 -10.32 11.68 10.94
N ASN A 37 -11.61 11.31 10.97
CA ASN A 37 -12.68 12.15 11.48
C ASN A 37 -12.46 12.55 12.96
N LYS A 38 -11.98 11.62 13.79
CA LYS A 38 -11.62 11.89 15.18
C LYS A 38 -10.42 12.84 15.28
N LEU A 39 -9.39 12.62 14.44
CA LEU A 39 -8.20 13.45 14.37
C LEU A 39 -8.53 14.88 13.94
N LYS A 40 -9.33 15.06 12.88
CA LYS A 40 -9.77 16.40 12.42
C LYS A 40 -10.51 17.15 13.52
N ARG A 41 -11.45 16.50 14.21
CA ARG A 41 -12.14 17.11 15.36
C ARG A 41 -11.18 17.51 16.48
N HIS A 42 -10.21 16.66 16.80
CA HIS A 42 -9.19 16.92 17.82
C HIS A 42 -8.31 18.13 17.47
N LEU A 43 -7.97 18.28 16.19
CA LEU A 43 -7.15 19.37 15.68
C LEU A 43 -7.93 20.63 15.31
N GLY A 44 -9.26 20.60 15.37
CA GLY A 44 -10.13 21.70 14.90
C GLY A 44 -10.08 21.90 13.37
N ALA A 45 -9.68 20.88 12.63
CA ALA A 45 -9.64 20.93 11.16
C ALA A 45 -11.03 20.72 10.55
N ALA A 46 -11.40 21.56 9.59
CA ALA A 46 -12.67 21.49 8.87
C ALA A 46 -12.55 20.71 7.55
N GLY A 47 -13.67 20.52 6.87
CA GLY A 47 -13.77 19.89 5.57
C GLY A 47 -14.26 18.44 5.62
N ASP A 48 -14.64 17.91 4.46
CA ASP A 48 -15.11 16.53 4.31
C ASP A 48 -13.95 15.53 4.42
N THR A 49 -14.24 14.32 4.83
CA THR A 49 -13.27 13.21 4.81
C THR A 49 -13.51 12.38 3.56
N ARG A 50 -12.51 12.30 2.71
CA ARG A 50 -12.51 11.46 1.50
C ARG A 50 -11.92 10.10 1.82
N ALA A 51 -12.73 9.05 1.82
CA ALA A 51 -12.26 7.67 1.95
C ALA A 51 -11.91 7.13 0.56
N TYR A 52 -10.67 7.33 0.14
CA TYR A 52 -10.21 6.97 -1.21
C TYR A 52 -10.04 5.46 -1.40
N ASP A 53 -9.65 4.75 -0.37
CA ASP A 53 -9.65 3.29 -0.35
C ASP A 53 -10.89 2.81 0.42
N VAL A 54 -11.88 2.32 -0.33
CA VAL A 54 -13.14 1.85 0.28
C VAL A 54 -12.97 0.49 0.92
N VAL A 55 -12.04 -0.34 0.46
CA VAL A 55 -11.80 -1.68 1.03
C VAL A 55 -11.36 -1.58 2.48
N GLN A 56 -10.34 -0.74 2.76
CA GLN A 56 -9.82 -0.51 4.10
C GLN A 56 -10.38 0.77 4.74
N GLN A 57 -11.23 1.51 4.04
CA GLN A 57 -11.82 2.79 4.47
C GLN A 57 -10.77 3.83 4.86
N LEU A 58 -9.72 3.97 4.03
CA LEU A 58 -8.63 4.90 4.29
C LEU A 58 -8.96 6.30 3.79
N ALA A 59 -8.70 7.28 4.64
CA ALA A 59 -8.85 8.68 4.29
C ALA A 59 -7.69 9.19 3.44
N GLU A 60 -7.98 10.05 2.47
CA GLU A 60 -7.00 10.91 1.84
C GLU A 60 -6.70 12.08 2.79
N PRO A 61 -5.46 12.22 3.32
CA PRO A 61 -5.17 13.31 4.25
C PRO A 61 -5.23 14.68 3.57
N ASP A 62 -5.91 15.65 4.20
CA ASP A 62 -5.97 17.03 3.72
C ASP A 62 -4.58 17.70 3.73
N GLU A 63 -4.31 18.64 2.83
CA GLU A 63 -3.04 19.36 2.76
C GLU A 63 -2.65 20.00 4.11
N CYS A 64 -3.60 20.61 4.83
CA CYS A 64 -3.35 21.21 6.14
C CYS A 64 -2.90 20.18 7.20
N ILE A 65 -3.31 18.93 7.09
CA ILE A 65 -2.88 17.82 7.95
C ILE A 65 -1.49 17.33 7.55
N LEU A 66 -1.23 17.20 6.24
CA LEU A 66 0.10 16.87 5.73
C LEU A 66 1.13 17.92 6.16
N ASP A 67 0.80 19.20 6.02
CA ASP A 67 1.65 20.33 6.45
C ASP A 67 1.87 20.32 7.98
N ARG A 68 0.79 20.11 8.73
CA ARG A 68 0.84 20.04 10.21
C ARG A 68 1.80 18.97 10.71
N PHE A 69 1.83 17.82 10.03
CA PHE A 69 2.69 16.69 10.42
C PHE A 69 3.99 16.61 9.62
N GLY A 70 4.26 17.59 8.75
CA GLY A 70 5.49 17.66 7.98
C GLY A 70 5.68 16.45 7.04
N ALA A 71 4.58 15.94 6.46
CA ALA A 71 4.64 14.82 5.52
C ALA A 71 5.43 15.19 4.27
N ASP A 72 6.33 14.32 3.85
CA ASP A 72 7.26 14.53 2.75
C ASP A 72 6.85 13.80 1.47
N VAL A 73 5.80 12.98 1.53
CA VAL A 73 5.37 12.13 0.40
C VAL A 73 3.86 12.22 0.21
N VAL A 74 3.40 12.11 -1.03
CA VAL A 74 1.99 12.01 -1.39
C VAL A 74 1.76 10.88 -2.39
N ASP A 75 0.53 10.36 -2.41
CA ASP A 75 0.09 9.35 -3.37
C ASP A 75 -0.23 10.00 -4.73
N LEU A 76 0.20 9.37 -5.82
CA LEU A 76 -0.16 9.75 -7.19
C LEU A 76 -1.67 9.72 -7.43
N SER A 77 -2.42 8.88 -6.71
CA SER A 77 -3.89 8.78 -6.85
C SER A 77 -4.60 10.11 -6.61
N ARG A 78 -4.03 11.02 -5.82
CA ARG A 78 -4.55 12.38 -5.60
C ARG A 78 -4.71 13.18 -6.89
N ALA A 79 -3.96 12.84 -7.94
CA ALA A 79 -4.08 13.47 -9.24
C ALA A 79 -5.37 13.10 -9.98
N PHE A 80 -6.01 11.96 -9.65
CA PHE A 80 -7.08 11.38 -10.46
C PHE A 80 -8.49 11.64 -9.94
N PHE A 81 -8.61 12.13 -8.71
CA PHE A 81 -9.88 12.33 -8.00
C PHE A 81 -9.95 13.72 -7.40
N ASP A 82 -9.63 14.74 -8.22
CA ASP A 82 -9.58 16.14 -7.82
C ASP A 82 -10.91 16.90 -8.04
N ARG A 83 -11.92 16.25 -8.70
CA ARG A 83 -13.20 16.88 -9.01
C ARG A 83 -14.26 16.52 -7.94
N PRO A 84 -15.19 17.45 -7.63
CA PRO A 84 -16.31 17.15 -6.73
C PRO A 84 -17.14 15.93 -7.17
N ASP A 85 -17.36 15.77 -8.48
CA ASP A 85 -18.18 14.69 -9.05
C ASP A 85 -17.49 13.31 -9.01
N ASP A 86 -16.21 13.25 -8.67
CA ASP A 86 -15.50 12.00 -8.45
C ASP A 86 -15.90 11.33 -7.12
N TRP A 87 -16.65 12.04 -6.27
CA TRP A 87 -16.99 11.65 -4.91
C TRP A 87 -18.48 11.68 -4.66
N LYS A 88 -18.95 10.76 -3.78
CA LYS A 88 -20.33 10.76 -3.28
C LYS A 88 -20.40 10.54 -1.78
N PRO A 89 -21.41 11.07 -1.08
CA PRO A 89 -21.61 10.85 0.36
C PRO A 89 -21.83 9.37 0.68
N TRP A 90 -21.18 8.92 1.75
CA TRP A 90 -21.39 7.58 2.31
C TRP A 90 -21.18 7.62 3.83
N PRO A 91 -22.08 7.04 4.64
CA PRO A 91 -21.91 6.95 6.08
C PRO A 91 -20.90 5.84 6.41
N LEU A 92 -19.88 6.19 7.19
CA LEU A 92 -18.95 5.18 7.74
C LEU A 92 -19.67 4.25 8.73
N PRO A 93 -19.11 3.08 9.09
CA PRO A 93 -19.74 2.13 10.02
C PRO A 93 -20.09 2.70 11.40
N ASP A 94 -19.40 3.76 11.85
CA ASP A 94 -19.72 4.46 13.11
C ASP A 94 -20.77 5.57 12.93
N GLY A 95 -21.34 5.71 11.73
CA GLY A 95 -22.32 6.75 11.37
C GLY A 95 -21.70 8.12 11.07
N SER A 96 -20.39 8.29 11.19
CA SER A 96 -19.73 9.56 10.84
C SER A 96 -19.70 9.73 9.31
N PRO A 97 -19.77 11.00 8.80
CA PRO A 97 -19.81 11.23 7.36
C PRO A 97 -18.46 11.03 6.70
N ALA A 98 -18.51 10.54 5.46
CA ALA A 98 -17.38 10.54 4.54
C ALA A 98 -17.87 10.69 3.10
N LEU A 99 -16.93 10.94 2.18
CA LEU A 99 -17.09 10.83 0.76
C LEU A 99 -16.33 9.60 0.28
N ILE A 100 -16.92 8.81 -0.61
CA ILE A 100 -16.26 7.69 -1.28
C ILE A 100 -16.22 7.92 -2.80
N PRO A 101 -15.37 7.23 -3.55
CA PRO A 101 -15.33 7.31 -5.01
C PRO A 101 -16.69 7.03 -5.63
N ALA A 102 -17.11 7.88 -6.58
CA ALA A 102 -18.46 7.86 -7.16
C ALA A 102 -18.81 6.54 -7.85
N TRP A 103 -17.81 5.78 -8.34
CA TRP A 103 -18.05 4.49 -9.03
C TRP A 103 -18.17 3.28 -8.09
N VAL A 104 -17.87 3.39 -6.81
CA VAL A 104 -18.03 2.31 -5.84
C VAL A 104 -19.41 2.41 -5.21
N ASP A 105 -20.24 1.38 -5.36
CA ASP A 105 -21.62 1.35 -4.88
C ASP A 105 -21.81 0.32 -3.75
N PRO A 106 -21.46 0.64 -2.49
CA PRO A 106 -21.82 -0.21 -1.37
C PRO A 106 -23.33 -0.18 -1.14
N GLU A 107 -23.96 -1.36 -1.07
CA GLU A 107 -25.37 -1.52 -0.76
C GLU A 107 -25.55 -2.19 0.61
N PRO A 108 -26.60 -1.86 1.39
CA PRO A 108 -26.89 -2.53 2.65
C PRO A 108 -27.18 -4.03 2.45
N ASP A 109 -26.58 -4.88 3.30
CA ASP A 109 -26.81 -6.33 3.29
C ASP A 109 -28.13 -6.77 3.96
N GLY A 110 -28.91 -5.82 4.51
CA GLY A 110 -30.13 -6.08 5.29
C GLY A 110 -29.88 -6.59 6.71
N ARG A 111 -28.60 -6.73 7.15
CA ARG A 111 -28.19 -7.20 8.48
C ARG A 111 -27.33 -6.19 9.23
N GLY A 112 -27.26 -4.95 8.70
CA GLY A 112 -26.45 -3.86 9.26
C GLY A 112 -25.04 -3.78 8.70
N GLY A 113 -24.69 -4.60 7.74
CA GLY A 113 -23.44 -4.57 6.97
C GLY A 113 -23.65 -4.05 5.54
N TRP A 114 -22.62 -4.21 4.72
CA TRP A 114 -22.56 -3.70 3.35
C TRP A 114 -22.04 -4.75 2.39
N LEU A 115 -22.50 -4.69 1.14
CA LEU A 115 -22.05 -5.50 0.00
C LEU A 115 -21.60 -4.60 -1.13
N VAL A 116 -20.67 -5.08 -1.96
CA VAL A 116 -20.34 -4.47 -3.27
C VAL A 116 -20.47 -5.55 -4.34
N ARG A 117 -21.09 -5.19 -5.48
CA ARG A 117 -21.29 -6.12 -6.60
C ARG A 117 -20.51 -5.69 -7.84
N ALA A 118 -20.09 -6.70 -8.59
CA ALA A 118 -19.63 -6.51 -9.97
C ALA A 118 -20.83 -6.22 -10.90
N ALA A 119 -20.54 -5.79 -12.12
CA ALA A 119 -21.56 -5.43 -13.13
C ALA A 119 -22.52 -6.60 -13.49
N ASP A 120 -22.10 -7.84 -13.31
CA ASP A 120 -22.94 -9.03 -13.54
C ASP A 120 -23.76 -9.45 -12.30
N GLY A 121 -23.71 -8.68 -11.22
CA GLY A 121 -24.42 -8.93 -9.97
C GLY A 121 -23.68 -9.83 -8.97
N THR A 122 -22.51 -10.36 -9.32
CA THR A 122 -21.68 -11.14 -8.39
C THR A 122 -21.29 -10.29 -7.18
N VAL A 123 -21.49 -10.78 -5.95
CA VAL A 123 -20.97 -10.13 -4.75
C VAL A 123 -19.45 -10.29 -4.74
N ILE A 124 -18.72 -9.18 -4.82
CA ILE A 124 -17.25 -9.15 -4.87
C ILE A 124 -16.63 -8.79 -3.53
N ALA A 125 -17.37 -8.09 -2.68
CA ALA A 125 -16.92 -7.72 -1.34
C ALA A 125 -18.10 -7.65 -0.38
N ASP A 126 -17.86 -7.99 0.88
CA ASP A 126 -18.78 -7.84 1.98
C ASP A 126 -18.11 -7.23 3.21
N MET A 127 -18.85 -6.44 3.97
CA MET A 127 -18.44 -5.87 5.24
C MET A 127 -19.54 -6.10 6.26
N PRO A 128 -19.44 -7.14 7.11
CA PRO A 128 -20.43 -7.40 8.15
C PRO A 128 -20.58 -6.26 9.17
N ALA A 129 -21.71 -6.18 9.83
CA ALA A 129 -21.97 -5.20 10.89
C ALA A 129 -20.87 -5.26 11.97
N GLY A 130 -20.34 -4.08 12.35
CA GLY A 130 -19.28 -3.96 13.36
C GLY A 130 -17.86 -4.24 12.84
N VAL A 131 -17.72 -4.56 11.57
CA VAL A 131 -16.43 -4.68 10.87
C VAL A 131 -16.13 -3.37 10.12
N HIS A 132 -14.85 -3.03 9.97
CA HIS A 132 -14.41 -1.79 9.31
C HIS A 132 -13.61 -2.05 8.01
N TYR A 133 -13.65 -3.27 7.49
CA TYR A 133 -13.00 -3.68 6.24
C TYR A 133 -13.98 -4.41 5.36
N PHE A 134 -13.89 -4.19 4.05
CA PHE A 134 -14.53 -5.09 3.09
C PHE A 134 -13.65 -6.32 2.88
N HIS A 135 -14.20 -7.49 3.13
CA HIS A 135 -13.58 -8.76 2.77
C HIS A 135 -13.86 -9.06 1.30
N GLN A 136 -12.92 -9.69 0.63
CA GLN A 136 -13.18 -10.23 -0.70
C GLN A 136 -14.12 -11.44 -0.60
N ALA A 137 -15.26 -11.36 -1.30
CA ALA A 137 -16.32 -12.38 -1.27
C ALA A 137 -16.32 -13.30 -2.49
N CYS A 138 -15.47 -13.04 -3.48
CA CYS A 138 -15.40 -13.80 -4.73
C CYS A 138 -13.96 -14.08 -5.10
N HIS A 139 -13.65 -15.33 -5.41
CA HIS A 139 -12.39 -15.75 -6.01
C HIS A 139 -12.69 -16.29 -7.42
N PRO A 140 -12.60 -15.45 -8.46
CA PRO A 140 -13.21 -15.73 -9.76
C PRO A 140 -12.62 -16.92 -10.51
N LEU A 141 -11.44 -17.41 -10.09
CA LEU A 141 -10.77 -18.56 -10.68
C LEU A 141 -10.65 -19.74 -9.69
N GLU A 142 -11.41 -19.75 -8.58
CA GLU A 142 -11.32 -20.77 -7.54
C GLU A 142 -11.52 -22.18 -8.09
N ASP A 143 -12.50 -22.38 -8.96
CA ASP A 143 -12.87 -23.67 -9.55
C ASP A 143 -12.06 -24.04 -10.81
N ALA A 144 -11.15 -23.18 -11.28
CA ALA A 144 -10.38 -23.46 -12.48
C ALA A 144 -9.46 -24.68 -12.31
N THR A 145 -9.45 -25.55 -13.31
CA THR A 145 -8.68 -26.81 -13.31
C THR A 145 -7.64 -26.86 -14.44
N GLU A 146 -7.76 -25.97 -15.44
CA GLU A 146 -6.88 -25.94 -16.59
C GLU A 146 -6.37 -24.52 -16.89
N PRO A 147 -5.12 -24.37 -17.38
CA PRO A 147 -4.50 -23.07 -17.67
C PRO A 147 -5.28 -22.19 -18.66
N ARG A 148 -6.03 -22.79 -19.61
CA ARG A 148 -6.85 -22.04 -20.58
C ARG A 148 -7.93 -21.16 -19.91
N GLU A 149 -8.33 -21.50 -18.69
CA GLU A 149 -9.33 -20.75 -17.92
C GLU A 149 -8.77 -19.44 -17.36
N PHE A 150 -7.45 -19.22 -17.44
CA PHE A 150 -6.77 -17.99 -17.06
C PHE A 150 -6.65 -16.97 -18.22
N ALA A 151 -7.24 -17.24 -19.37
CA ALA A 151 -7.06 -16.43 -20.57
C ALA A 151 -7.56 -14.98 -20.39
N ASP A 152 -8.67 -14.77 -19.66
CA ASP A 152 -9.24 -13.45 -19.44
C ASP A 152 -9.03 -12.98 -18.00
N LEU A 153 -7.79 -12.58 -17.67
CA LEU A 153 -7.47 -11.99 -16.36
C LEU A 153 -8.15 -10.66 -16.13
N ALA A 154 -8.46 -9.89 -17.17
CA ALA A 154 -9.12 -8.61 -17.02
C ALA A 154 -10.54 -8.78 -16.45
N ALA A 155 -11.31 -9.73 -17.02
CA ALA A 155 -12.63 -10.07 -16.49
C ALA A 155 -12.57 -10.68 -15.09
N ALA A 156 -11.57 -11.51 -14.80
CA ALA A 156 -11.34 -12.05 -13.45
C ALA A 156 -11.02 -10.93 -12.45
N ASN A 157 -10.06 -10.06 -12.76
CA ASN A 157 -9.68 -8.94 -11.89
C ASN A 157 -10.82 -7.95 -11.63
N ALA A 158 -11.76 -7.79 -12.55
CA ALA A 158 -12.97 -6.98 -12.32
C ALA A 158 -13.87 -7.52 -11.18
N LYS A 159 -13.65 -8.75 -10.74
CA LYS A 159 -14.34 -9.39 -9.60
C LYS A 159 -13.46 -9.53 -8.35
N VAL A 160 -12.23 -9.09 -8.39
CA VAL A 160 -11.34 -8.98 -7.21
C VAL A 160 -11.60 -7.63 -6.55
N SER A 161 -11.98 -7.63 -5.27
CA SER A 161 -12.36 -6.41 -4.54
C SER A 161 -11.28 -5.33 -4.59
N TRP A 162 -10.03 -5.71 -4.39
CA TRP A 162 -8.87 -4.80 -4.43
C TRP A 162 -8.68 -4.10 -5.77
N SER A 163 -9.00 -4.78 -6.88
CA SER A 163 -8.91 -4.21 -8.22
C SER A 163 -10.15 -3.41 -8.59
N ALA A 164 -11.34 -3.95 -8.28
CA ALA A 164 -12.62 -3.36 -8.65
C ALA A 164 -12.93 -2.07 -7.88
N MET A 165 -12.49 -1.97 -6.62
CA MET A 165 -12.75 -0.83 -5.74
C MET A 165 -11.54 0.11 -5.60
N ALA A 166 -10.45 -0.15 -6.33
CA ALA A 166 -9.24 0.63 -6.22
C ALA A 166 -9.40 2.06 -6.76
N CYS A 167 -8.98 3.02 -5.96
CA CYS A 167 -8.78 4.40 -6.37
C CYS A 167 -7.40 4.53 -7.03
N ALA A 168 -7.29 4.07 -8.24
CA ALA A 168 -6.06 4.11 -9.01
C ALA A 168 -6.40 4.34 -10.48
N PRO A 169 -5.49 4.83 -11.32
CA PRO A 169 -5.77 5.03 -12.74
C PRO A 169 -6.18 3.73 -13.46
N TRP A 170 -5.93 2.60 -12.85
CA TRP A 170 -6.17 1.26 -13.36
C TRP A 170 -7.60 0.73 -13.23
N HIS A 171 -8.52 1.38 -12.56
CA HIS A 171 -9.93 0.97 -12.57
C HIS A 171 -10.58 1.15 -13.96
N ARG A 172 -9.95 1.89 -14.87
CA ARG A 172 -10.33 1.98 -16.28
C ARG A 172 -9.41 1.11 -17.13
N PRO A 173 -9.90 0.53 -18.23
CA PRO A 173 -9.07 -0.30 -19.10
C PRO A 173 -7.80 0.43 -19.54
N LEU A 174 -6.64 -0.11 -19.19
CA LEU A 174 -5.32 0.41 -19.55
C LEU A 174 -5.03 0.33 -21.07
N THR A 175 -6.02 -0.04 -21.86
CA THR A 175 -5.96 -0.14 -23.33
C THR A 175 -6.41 1.15 -24.02
N ASN A 176 -7.01 2.12 -23.30
CA ASN A 176 -7.47 3.37 -23.89
C ASN A 176 -6.37 4.44 -23.92
N PRO A 177 -5.85 4.86 -25.10
CA PRO A 177 -4.81 5.90 -25.21
C PRO A 177 -5.23 7.26 -24.61
N GLU A 178 -6.49 7.65 -24.74
CA GLU A 178 -7.01 8.92 -24.20
C GLU A 178 -6.95 8.94 -22.67
N HIS A 179 -7.17 7.78 -22.04
CA HIS A 179 -7.02 7.65 -20.59
C HIS A 179 -5.58 7.93 -20.14
N PHE A 180 -4.58 7.42 -20.84
CA PHE A 180 -3.18 7.69 -20.51
C PHE A 180 -2.77 9.15 -20.72
N ALA A 181 -3.36 9.84 -21.70
CA ALA A 181 -3.14 11.27 -21.88
C ALA A 181 -3.71 12.09 -20.71
N ASP A 182 -4.91 11.78 -20.25
CA ASP A 182 -5.53 12.39 -19.06
C ASP A 182 -4.71 12.10 -17.78
N VAL A 183 -4.27 10.86 -17.60
CA VAL A 183 -3.37 10.45 -16.50
C VAL A 183 -2.09 11.28 -16.52
N ARG A 184 -1.47 11.43 -17.66
CA ARG A 184 -0.23 12.21 -17.85
C ARG A 184 -0.42 13.66 -17.45
N GLU A 185 -1.44 14.33 -17.99
CA GLU A 185 -1.73 15.72 -17.70
C GLU A 185 -1.91 15.98 -16.21
N ARG A 186 -2.69 15.12 -15.54
CA ARG A 186 -2.99 15.22 -14.11
C ARG A 186 -1.76 14.94 -13.25
N ALA A 187 -0.96 13.96 -13.61
CA ALA A 187 0.29 13.65 -12.91
C ALA A 187 1.28 14.83 -13.00
N LEU A 188 1.41 15.46 -14.18
CA LEU A 188 2.22 16.65 -14.36
C LEU A 188 1.71 17.83 -13.51
N LYS A 189 0.40 18.03 -13.42
CA LYS A 189 -0.22 19.06 -12.58
C LYS A 189 0.11 18.82 -11.10
N LEU A 190 -0.03 17.58 -10.62
CA LEU A 190 0.33 17.22 -9.25
C LEU A 190 1.83 17.49 -9.00
N ARG A 191 2.71 17.03 -9.89
CA ARG A 191 4.16 17.26 -9.78
C ARG A 191 4.54 18.73 -9.71
N ALA A 192 3.89 19.57 -10.51
CA ALA A 192 4.12 21.02 -10.52
C ALA A 192 3.55 21.71 -9.25
N GLY A 193 2.57 21.12 -8.60
CA GLY A 193 1.88 21.68 -7.43
C GLY A 193 2.46 21.30 -6.07
N THR A 194 3.51 20.44 -6.02
CA THR A 194 4.05 19.98 -4.74
C THR A 194 5.57 19.81 -4.76
N ASP A 195 6.22 20.16 -3.65
CA ASP A 195 7.63 19.86 -3.35
C ASP A 195 7.82 18.49 -2.70
N ARG A 196 6.73 17.76 -2.42
CA ARG A 196 6.78 16.42 -1.85
C ARG A 196 7.21 15.39 -2.88
N ALA A 197 7.81 14.31 -2.42
CA ALA A 197 7.98 13.13 -3.25
C ALA A 197 6.61 12.54 -3.62
N ILE A 198 6.51 11.93 -4.79
CA ILE A 198 5.28 11.28 -5.24
C ILE A 198 5.52 9.78 -5.37
N MET A 199 4.66 8.99 -4.72
CA MET A 199 4.64 7.54 -4.85
C MET A 199 3.53 7.13 -5.79
N GLY A 200 3.85 6.27 -6.77
CA GLY A 200 2.86 5.69 -7.69
C GLY A 200 2.71 4.19 -7.48
N ALA A 201 1.49 3.71 -7.24
CA ALA A 201 1.22 2.29 -7.08
C ALA A 201 1.10 1.60 -8.45
N LEU A 202 1.83 0.49 -8.65
CA LEU A 202 1.75 -0.35 -9.86
C LEU A 202 1.14 -1.72 -9.58
N GLY A 203 1.33 -2.29 -8.38
CA GLY A 203 0.94 -3.66 -8.03
C GLY A 203 2.12 -4.61 -8.09
N GLY A 204 2.11 -5.59 -9.01
CA GLY A 204 3.19 -6.58 -9.12
C GLY A 204 2.99 -7.83 -8.26
N ASN A 205 1.81 -7.97 -7.65
CA ASN A 205 1.44 -9.09 -6.78
C ASN A 205 1.42 -10.41 -7.56
N ILE A 206 2.29 -11.33 -7.21
CA ILE A 206 2.38 -12.67 -7.82
C ILE A 206 1.75 -13.71 -6.89
N LEU A 207 2.20 -13.80 -5.64
CA LEU A 207 1.63 -14.71 -4.63
C LEU A 207 0.21 -14.28 -4.25
N GLU A 208 0.05 -13.03 -3.82
CA GLU A 208 -1.27 -12.48 -3.48
C GLU A 208 -2.20 -12.41 -4.69
N GLY A 209 -1.69 -12.10 -5.90
CA GLY A 209 -2.47 -12.13 -7.12
C GLY A 209 -3.10 -13.51 -7.36
N GLY A 210 -2.33 -14.57 -7.17
CA GLY A 210 -2.83 -15.93 -7.18
C GLY A 210 -3.88 -16.19 -6.08
N GLN A 211 -3.63 -15.70 -4.87
CA GLN A 211 -4.56 -15.84 -3.73
C GLN A 211 -5.87 -15.07 -3.95
N PHE A 212 -5.82 -13.86 -4.50
CA PHE A 212 -7.03 -13.09 -4.82
C PHE A 212 -7.89 -13.78 -5.88
N LEU A 213 -7.26 -14.37 -6.88
CA LEU A 213 -7.96 -15.00 -7.99
C LEU A 213 -8.47 -16.41 -7.64
N ARG A 214 -7.68 -17.19 -6.90
CA ARG A 214 -7.94 -18.62 -6.59
C ARG A 214 -8.50 -18.87 -5.19
N GLY A 215 -8.42 -17.90 -4.29
CA GLY A 215 -8.57 -18.11 -2.84
C GLY A 215 -7.24 -18.48 -2.18
N PHE A 216 -7.04 -17.98 -0.96
CA PHE A 216 -5.79 -18.12 -0.22
C PHE A 216 -5.36 -19.59 -0.05
N GLY A 217 -6.24 -20.43 0.48
CA GLY A 217 -5.95 -21.87 0.70
C GLY A 217 -5.74 -22.62 -0.60
N THR A 218 -6.66 -22.44 -1.55
CA THR A 218 -6.63 -23.13 -2.85
C THR A 218 -5.33 -22.85 -3.61
N PHE A 219 -4.86 -21.58 -3.60
CA PHE A 219 -3.63 -21.24 -4.31
C PHE A 219 -2.38 -21.81 -3.64
N LEU A 220 -2.31 -21.83 -2.31
CA LEU A 220 -1.20 -22.48 -1.59
C LEU A 220 -1.21 -24.01 -1.80
N GLU A 221 -2.38 -24.62 -1.86
CA GLU A 221 -2.51 -26.04 -2.23
C GLU A 221 -2.05 -26.30 -3.67
N ASP A 222 -2.37 -25.41 -4.61
CA ASP A 222 -1.93 -25.51 -6.00
C ASP A 222 -0.40 -25.50 -6.12
N LEU A 223 0.29 -24.63 -5.39
CA LEU A 223 1.76 -24.59 -5.36
C LEU A 223 2.37 -25.94 -4.94
N ALA A 224 1.70 -26.68 -4.06
CA ALA A 224 2.17 -27.97 -3.57
C ALA A 224 1.71 -29.16 -4.44
N ALA A 225 0.42 -29.19 -4.80
CA ALA A 225 -0.23 -30.36 -5.39
C ALA A 225 -0.41 -30.23 -6.93
N ARG A 226 -0.52 -29.02 -7.45
CA ARG A 226 -0.76 -28.73 -8.87
C ARG A 226 0.18 -27.64 -9.38
N PRO A 227 1.52 -27.77 -9.19
CA PRO A 227 2.47 -26.69 -9.46
C PRO A 227 2.39 -26.14 -10.90
N ALA A 228 2.11 -26.98 -11.89
CA ALA A 228 1.96 -26.52 -13.29
C ALA A 228 0.76 -25.58 -13.49
N LEU A 229 -0.34 -25.76 -12.72
CA LEU A 229 -1.49 -24.87 -12.76
C LEU A 229 -1.15 -23.53 -12.07
N ALA A 230 -0.51 -23.58 -10.89
CA ALA A 230 -0.08 -22.38 -10.18
C ALA A 230 0.94 -21.57 -11.01
N GLU A 231 1.92 -22.24 -11.62
CA GLU A 231 2.91 -21.61 -12.49
C GLU A 231 2.23 -20.92 -13.68
N ALA A 232 1.27 -21.57 -14.34
CA ALA A 232 0.53 -20.99 -15.46
C ALA A 232 -0.24 -19.72 -15.06
N LEU A 233 -0.86 -19.67 -13.88
CA LEU A 233 -1.54 -18.47 -13.39
C LEU A 233 -0.54 -17.34 -13.11
N MET A 234 0.56 -17.65 -12.41
CA MET A 234 1.59 -16.66 -12.12
C MET A 234 2.25 -16.10 -13.39
N ASP A 235 2.46 -16.94 -14.40
CA ASP A 235 2.99 -16.51 -15.71
C ASP A 235 2.02 -15.57 -16.42
N ARG A 236 0.71 -15.83 -16.34
CA ARG A 236 -0.32 -14.91 -16.87
C ARG A 236 -0.33 -13.57 -16.13
N LEU A 237 -0.12 -13.56 -14.82
CA LEU A 237 0.03 -12.33 -14.04
C LEU A 237 1.25 -11.54 -14.52
N VAL A 238 2.40 -12.19 -14.68
CA VAL A 238 3.63 -11.57 -15.22
C VAL A 238 3.37 -10.96 -16.60
N GLU A 239 2.76 -11.70 -17.54
CA GLU A 239 2.43 -11.18 -18.86
C GLU A 239 1.59 -9.91 -18.79
N SER A 240 0.57 -9.87 -17.92
CA SER A 240 -0.26 -8.69 -17.71
C SER A 240 0.53 -7.50 -17.19
N TYR A 241 1.49 -7.73 -16.26
CA TYR A 241 2.37 -6.65 -15.77
C TYR A 241 3.32 -6.17 -16.88
N LEU A 242 3.89 -7.06 -17.67
CA LEU A 242 4.79 -6.69 -18.78
C LEU A 242 4.09 -5.85 -19.85
N GLU A 243 2.79 -6.05 -20.07
CA GLU A 243 1.97 -5.19 -20.94
C GLU A 243 1.69 -3.81 -20.32
N THR A 244 1.53 -3.75 -19.01
CA THR A 244 1.13 -2.54 -18.28
C THR A 244 2.32 -1.61 -18.00
N ILE A 245 3.47 -2.16 -17.61
CA ILE A 245 4.65 -1.41 -17.15
C ILE A 245 5.10 -0.32 -18.13
N PRO A 246 5.31 -0.60 -19.43
CA PRO A 246 5.75 0.45 -20.36
C PRO A 246 4.75 1.60 -20.48
N ARG A 247 3.46 1.30 -20.49
CA ARG A 247 2.38 2.29 -20.60
C ARG A 247 2.30 3.16 -19.35
N PHE A 248 2.39 2.53 -18.18
CA PHE A 248 2.39 3.21 -16.90
C PHE A 248 3.54 4.23 -16.80
N PHE A 249 4.77 3.79 -17.03
CA PHE A 249 5.91 4.69 -16.92
C PHE A 249 6.01 5.71 -18.05
N ALA A 250 5.50 5.43 -19.24
CA ALA A 250 5.36 6.44 -20.28
C ALA A 250 4.39 7.57 -19.87
N ALA A 251 3.35 7.24 -19.09
CA ALA A 251 2.41 8.23 -18.60
C ALA A 251 2.94 9.01 -17.39
N VAL A 252 3.55 8.34 -16.40
CA VAL A 252 3.83 8.96 -15.08
C VAL A 252 5.27 8.83 -14.59
N GLY A 253 6.15 8.12 -15.29
CA GLY A 253 7.48 7.76 -14.78
C GLY A 253 8.37 8.95 -14.40
N ASP A 254 8.25 10.09 -15.05
CA ASP A 254 8.96 11.33 -14.72
C ASP A 254 8.23 12.21 -13.67
N CYS A 255 7.02 11.81 -13.28
CA CYS A 255 6.21 12.51 -12.27
C CYS A 255 6.33 11.87 -10.88
N ILE A 256 6.78 10.62 -10.79
CA ILE A 256 6.91 9.89 -9.53
C ILE A 256 8.37 9.70 -9.15
N ASP A 257 8.64 9.55 -7.85
CA ASP A 257 9.98 9.31 -7.29
C ASP A 257 10.14 7.86 -6.83
N VAL A 258 9.03 7.22 -6.44
CA VAL A 258 8.96 5.86 -5.92
C VAL A 258 7.84 5.11 -6.63
N VAL A 259 8.11 3.89 -7.09
CA VAL A 259 7.07 2.98 -7.54
C VAL A 259 6.78 1.96 -6.45
N GLN A 260 5.52 1.91 -6.00
CA GLN A 260 5.07 0.93 -5.04
C GLN A 260 4.63 -0.35 -5.76
N MET A 261 5.31 -1.43 -5.40
CA MET A 261 4.97 -2.80 -5.70
C MET A 261 4.40 -3.46 -4.44
N GLY A 262 3.69 -4.58 -4.57
CA GLY A 262 3.13 -5.30 -3.43
C GLY A 262 3.14 -6.80 -3.67
N ASP A 263 3.42 -7.54 -2.64
CA ASP A 263 3.16 -8.99 -2.54
C ASP A 263 3.35 -9.41 -1.08
N ASP A 264 2.29 -9.76 -0.37
CA ASP A 264 2.40 -10.20 1.03
C ASP A 264 3.02 -11.60 1.09
N LEU A 265 4.26 -11.66 1.57
CA LEU A 265 5.07 -12.88 1.62
C LEU A 265 5.15 -13.49 3.02
N GLY A 266 4.70 -12.77 4.06
CA GLY A 266 4.86 -13.16 5.45
C GLY A 266 3.56 -13.32 6.23
N THR A 267 3.67 -14.08 7.32
CA THR A 267 2.71 -14.17 8.41
C THR A 267 3.32 -13.55 9.67
N GLN A 268 2.67 -13.62 10.83
CA GLN A 268 3.25 -13.12 12.08
C GLN A 268 4.54 -13.87 12.49
N THR A 269 4.68 -15.12 12.10
CA THR A 269 5.74 -15.99 12.62
C THR A 269 6.72 -16.52 11.58
N ALA A 270 6.36 -16.51 10.30
CA ALA A 270 7.18 -17.05 9.22
C ALA A 270 6.74 -16.47 7.86
N ALA A 271 7.52 -16.71 6.83
CA ALA A 271 7.08 -16.51 5.45
C ALA A 271 5.90 -17.44 5.12
N GLN A 272 5.00 -17.01 4.21
CA GLN A 272 3.83 -17.80 3.79
C GLN A 272 4.23 -19.08 3.05
N VAL A 273 5.34 -19.05 2.35
CA VAL A 273 5.96 -20.20 1.68
C VAL A 273 7.42 -20.31 2.10
N SER A 274 7.98 -21.52 2.08
CA SER A 274 9.39 -21.70 2.42
C SER A 274 10.31 -20.90 1.47
N PRO A 275 11.51 -20.46 1.90
CA PRO A 275 12.48 -19.81 1.01
C PRO A 275 12.79 -20.63 -0.26
N ALA A 276 12.77 -21.96 -0.17
CA ALA A 276 12.95 -22.83 -1.33
C ALA A 276 11.79 -22.73 -2.33
N MET A 277 10.54 -22.67 -1.84
CA MET A 277 9.36 -22.45 -2.69
C MET A 277 9.36 -21.03 -3.27
N TYR A 278 9.70 -20.02 -2.47
CA TYR A 278 9.86 -18.64 -2.95
C TYR A 278 10.83 -18.58 -4.14
N ARG A 279 12.02 -19.12 -3.99
CA ARG A 279 13.06 -19.15 -5.05
C ARG A 279 12.64 -19.96 -6.27
N ARG A 280 11.81 -20.98 -6.10
CA ARG A 280 11.30 -21.77 -7.21
C ARG A 280 10.18 -21.08 -7.98
N PHE A 281 9.18 -20.55 -7.27
CA PHE A 281 7.92 -20.14 -7.90
C PHE A 281 7.81 -18.62 -8.06
N ILE A 282 8.23 -17.84 -7.06
CA ILE A 282 7.91 -16.42 -6.98
C ILE A 282 9.09 -15.57 -7.44
N LYS A 283 10.29 -15.79 -6.90
CA LYS A 283 11.50 -15.03 -7.22
C LYS A 283 11.76 -14.88 -8.73
N PRO A 284 11.67 -15.93 -9.59
CA PRO A 284 11.91 -15.76 -11.01
C PRO A 284 10.94 -14.81 -11.69
N ARG A 285 9.69 -14.76 -11.22
CA ARG A 285 8.61 -13.91 -11.72
C ARG A 285 8.74 -12.48 -11.24
N HIS A 286 9.04 -12.28 -9.96
CA HIS A 286 9.40 -10.98 -9.39
C HIS A 286 10.59 -10.38 -10.14
N THR A 287 11.66 -11.15 -10.37
CA THR A 287 12.85 -10.69 -11.11
C THR A 287 12.44 -10.13 -12.48
N VAL A 288 11.64 -10.85 -13.26
CA VAL A 288 11.17 -10.42 -14.58
C VAL A 288 10.38 -9.10 -14.49
N VAL A 289 9.48 -8.98 -13.51
CA VAL A 289 8.66 -7.79 -13.31
C VAL A 289 9.52 -6.60 -12.90
N TYR A 290 10.44 -6.78 -11.91
CA TYR A 290 11.28 -5.69 -11.42
C TYR A 290 12.34 -5.25 -12.45
N GLU A 291 12.87 -6.16 -13.25
CA GLU A 291 13.73 -5.82 -14.39
C GLU A 291 12.98 -4.99 -15.44
N ALA A 292 11.73 -5.34 -15.74
CA ALA A 292 10.89 -4.55 -16.61
C ALA A 292 10.62 -3.15 -16.04
N VAL A 293 10.37 -3.04 -14.74
CA VAL A 293 10.24 -1.74 -14.04
C VAL A 293 11.51 -0.92 -14.21
N ARG A 294 12.69 -1.47 -13.90
CA ARG A 294 13.96 -0.75 -14.01
C ARG A 294 14.29 -0.29 -15.42
N LYS A 295 13.87 -1.03 -16.42
CA LYS A 295 14.06 -0.63 -17.82
C LYS A 295 13.32 0.66 -18.17
N HIS A 296 12.23 0.97 -17.48
CA HIS A 296 11.34 2.09 -17.78
C HIS A 296 11.33 3.18 -16.71
N PHE A 297 11.93 2.93 -15.53
CA PHE A 297 11.88 3.81 -14.38
C PHE A 297 13.23 3.93 -13.68
N GLY A 298 13.65 5.18 -13.46
CA GLY A 298 14.92 5.49 -12.80
C GLY A 298 14.80 5.84 -11.31
N GLY A 299 13.59 5.79 -10.73
CA GLY A 299 13.36 6.02 -9.29
C GLY A 299 13.50 4.74 -8.46
N PHE A 300 12.96 4.78 -7.25
CA PHE A 300 13.10 3.69 -6.28
C PHE A 300 11.98 2.64 -6.42
N ILE A 301 12.36 1.36 -6.37
CA ILE A 301 11.44 0.23 -6.28
C ILE A 301 11.17 -0.07 -4.81
N PHE A 302 9.92 0.14 -4.43
CA PHE A 302 9.40 -0.10 -3.09
C PHE A 302 8.52 -1.36 -3.11
N LEU A 303 8.75 -2.29 -2.19
CA LEU A 303 7.89 -3.46 -2.00
C LEU A 303 7.13 -3.35 -0.68
N HIS A 304 5.80 -3.41 -0.77
CA HIS A 304 4.95 -3.70 0.37
C HIS A 304 4.86 -5.22 0.56
N SER A 305 5.23 -5.69 1.74
CA SER A 305 5.09 -7.09 2.13
C SER A 305 4.99 -7.20 3.64
N CYS A 306 3.80 -7.58 4.14
CA CYS A 306 3.55 -7.78 5.56
C CYS A 306 4.28 -9.00 6.12
N GLY A 307 4.50 -9.00 7.44
CA GLY A 307 4.85 -10.17 8.20
C GLY A 307 6.35 -10.42 8.39
N ALA A 308 6.66 -11.63 8.80
CA ALA A 308 8.00 -12.12 9.09
C ALA A 308 8.72 -12.52 7.79
N ILE A 309 9.32 -11.53 7.11
CA ILE A 309 9.97 -11.71 5.80
C ILE A 309 11.50 -11.64 5.86
N ALA A 310 12.10 -11.55 7.05
CA ALA A 310 13.55 -11.36 7.19
C ALA A 310 14.38 -12.38 6.42
N GLU A 311 13.94 -13.63 6.33
CA GLU A 311 14.62 -14.68 5.58
C GLU A 311 14.61 -14.47 4.06
N LEU A 312 13.65 -13.68 3.55
CA LEU A 312 13.49 -13.39 2.13
C LEU A 312 14.20 -12.08 1.71
N ILE A 313 14.57 -11.21 2.65
CA ILE A 313 15.20 -9.92 2.34
C ILE A 313 16.44 -10.06 1.44
N PRO A 314 17.36 -11.03 1.63
CA PRO A 314 18.47 -11.21 0.70
C PRO A 314 18.02 -11.52 -0.74
N ASP A 315 16.99 -12.31 -0.91
CA ASP A 315 16.41 -12.61 -2.24
C ASP A 315 15.78 -11.35 -2.87
N LEU A 316 15.06 -10.54 -2.06
CA LEU A 316 14.46 -9.28 -2.50
C LEU A 316 15.51 -8.24 -2.93
N ILE A 317 16.65 -8.17 -2.21
CA ILE A 317 17.80 -7.33 -2.59
C ILE A 317 18.36 -7.78 -3.95
N ASP A 318 18.55 -9.08 -4.14
CA ASP A 318 19.05 -9.65 -5.41
C ASP A 318 18.11 -9.34 -6.59
N GLU A 319 16.81 -9.34 -6.36
CA GLU A 319 15.78 -8.97 -7.33
C GLU A 319 15.75 -7.45 -7.59
N GLY A 320 16.38 -6.67 -6.66
CA GLY A 320 16.58 -5.24 -6.70
C GLY A 320 15.45 -4.41 -6.14
N VAL A 321 14.73 -4.94 -5.23
CA VAL A 321 13.93 -4.15 -4.29
C VAL A 321 14.88 -3.27 -3.48
N GLN A 322 14.59 -1.98 -3.41
CA GLN A 322 15.42 -0.99 -2.72
C GLN A 322 14.82 -0.55 -1.39
N VAL A 323 13.49 -0.69 -1.26
CA VAL A 323 12.73 -0.23 -0.10
C VAL A 323 11.70 -1.27 0.31
N ILE A 324 11.64 -1.62 1.59
CA ILE A 324 10.59 -2.51 2.14
C ILE A 324 9.65 -1.76 3.09
N ASN A 325 8.39 -2.18 3.09
CA ASN A 325 7.29 -1.71 3.93
C ASN A 325 6.39 -2.91 4.29
N PRO A 326 5.71 -2.93 5.42
CA PRO A 326 5.59 -1.89 6.45
C PRO A 326 6.65 -1.99 7.55
N VAL A 327 7.60 -2.93 7.45
CA VAL A 327 8.58 -3.25 8.49
C VAL A 327 7.86 -3.63 9.78
N GLN A 328 7.17 -4.76 9.76
CA GLN A 328 6.30 -5.19 10.87
C GLN A 328 7.14 -5.72 12.03
N THR A 329 7.63 -4.80 12.87
CA THR A 329 8.61 -5.05 13.93
C THR A 329 8.12 -5.98 15.05
N SER A 330 6.82 -6.26 15.12
CA SER A 330 6.23 -7.25 16.03
C SER A 330 6.30 -8.70 15.51
N CYS A 331 6.72 -8.90 14.27
CA CYS A 331 6.86 -10.23 13.69
C CYS A 331 8.23 -10.86 14.02
N VAL A 332 8.27 -12.19 13.98
CA VAL A 332 9.49 -12.96 14.28
C VAL A 332 10.62 -12.58 13.31
N GLY A 333 11.79 -12.24 13.85
CA GLY A 333 12.98 -11.91 13.09
C GLY A 333 12.99 -10.50 12.47
N MET A 334 11.98 -9.69 12.76
CA MET A 334 11.83 -8.33 12.24
C MET A 334 12.24 -7.26 13.26
N GLU A 335 13.13 -7.58 14.20
CA GLU A 335 13.62 -6.65 15.20
C GLU A 335 14.41 -5.50 14.53
N PRO A 336 14.15 -4.23 14.87
CA PRO A 336 14.76 -3.07 14.22
C PRO A 336 16.27 -3.07 14.15
N GLU A 337 16.94 -3.39 15.26
CA GLU A 337 18.41 -3.40 15.35
C GLU A 337 19.01 -4.49 14.48
N ARG A 338 18.34 -5.64 14.39
CA ARG A 338 18.74 -6.73 13.51
C ARG A 338 18.61 -6.32 12.06
N LEU A 339 17.43 -5.81 11.66
CA LEU A 339 17.19 -5.39 10.29
C LEU A 339 18.17 -4.33 9.82
N LYS A 340 18.39 -3.28 10.64
CA LYS A 340 19.33 -2.21 10.30
C LYS A 340 20.77 -2.72 10.19
N ARG A 341 21.20 -3.58 11.09
CA ARG A 341 22.55 -4.15 11.08
C ARG A 341 22.80 -5.08 9.89
N GLU A 342 21.81 -5.95 9.58
CA GLU A 342 21.99 -7.01 8.59
C GLU A 342 21.73 -6.52 7.16
N PHE A 343 20.76 -5.62 6.98
CA PHE A 343 20.28 -5.23 5.66
C PHE A 343 20.33 -3.72 5.38
N GLY A 344 20.54 -2.87 6.39
CA GLY A 344 20.43 -1.42 6.27
C GLY A 344 21.46 -0.74 5.36
N ARG A 345 22.43 -1.49 4.82
CA ARG A 345 23.35 -1.01 3.77
C ARG A 345 22.70 -1.05 2.38
N ASP A 346 21.90 -2.09 2.12
CA ASP A 346 21.42 -2.44 0.80
C ASP A 346 19.89 -2.27 0.67
N MET A 347 19.20 -2.08 1.80
CA MET A 347 17.74 -1.95 1.89
C MET A 347 17.34 -0.74 2.73
N ALA A 348 16.50 0.11 2.20
CA ALA A 348 15.84 1.16 2.96
C ALA A 348 14.55 0.65 3.61
N PHE A 349 14.25 1.16 4.80
CA PHE A 349 13.08 0.79 5.59
C PHE A 349 12.05 1.92 5.56
N TRP A 350 10.85 1.60 5.12
CA TRP A 350 9.73 2.53 5.08
C TRP A 350 8.61 2.01 5.99
N GLY A 351 8.54 2.51 7.20
CA GLY A 351 7.66 1.99 8.23
C GLY A 351 8.40 1.55 9.49
N GLY A 352 7.74 0.79 10.35
CA GLY A 352 8.34 0.34 11.61
C GLY A 352 8.51 1.46 12.66
N GLY A 353 8.09 2.69 12.34
CA GLY A 353 8.32 3.87 13.20
C GLY A 353 7.48 3.90 14.46
N CYS A 354 6.30 3.29 14.45
CA CYS A 354 5.46 3.12 15.64
C CYS A 354 4.57 1.89 15.47
N GLU A 355 4.48 1.05 16.48
CA GLU A 355 3.72 -0.19 16.46
C GLU A 355 2.22 0.09 16.60
N THR A 356 1.43 -0.30 15.58
CA THR A 356 0.01 0.05 15.47
C THR A 356 -0.92 -0.83 16.31
N GLN A 357 -0.55 -2.09 16.55
CA GLN A 357 -1.37 -3.04 17.30
C GLN A 357 -1.22 -2.87 18.83
N GLY A 358 -0.08 -2.34 19.26
CA GLY A 358 0.27 -2.13 20.67
C GLY A 358 0.25 -0.68 21.09
N VAL A 359 1.44 -0.05 21.06
CA VAL A 359 1.69 1.27 21.67
C VAL A 359 0.86 2.39 21.05
N LEU A 360 0.72 2.44 19.73
CA LEU A 360 -0.06 3.50 19.10
C LEU A 360 -1.54 3.44 19.48
N ARG A 361 -2.08 2.23 19.62
CA ARG A 361 -3.49 1.98 19.94
C ARG A 361 -3.78 2.11 21.42
N ALA A 362 -2.96 1.51 22.27
CA ALA A 362 -3.26 1.31 23.69
C ALA A 362 -2.30 2.04 24.67
N GLY A 363 -1.21 2.59 24.17
CA GLY A 363 -0.23 3.34 24.97
C GLY A 363 -0.66 4.76 25.27
N THR A 364 0.11 5.43 26.15
CA THR A 364 -0.02 6.87 26.38
C THR A 364 0.73 7.66 25.30
N PRO A 365 0.43 8.96 25.10
CA PRO A 365 1.20 9.82 24.17
C PRO A 365 2.71 9.84 24.48
N GLU A 366 3.12 9.72 25.74
CA GLU A 366 4.52 9.67 26.17
C GLU A 366 5.19 8.37 25.69
N GLN A 367 4.53 7.23 25.86
CA GLN A 367 5.02 5.93 25.38
C GLN A 367 5.14 5.91 23.86
N VAL A 368 4.19 6.55 23.16
CA VAL A 368 4.26 6.71 21.70
C VAL A 368 5.48 7.53 21.31
N ARG A 369 5.74 8.68 21.95
CA ARG A 369 6.92 9.53 21.69
C ARG A 369 8.22 8.78 21.96
N GLU A 370 8.26 8.01 23.04
CA GLU A 370 9.44 7.20 23.40
C GLU A 370 9.77 6.18 22.31
N GLN A 371 8.78 5.39 21.87
CA GLN A 371 8.97 4.41 20.83
C GLN A 371 9.38 5.06 19.50
N VAL A 372 8.77 6.18 19.12
CA VAL A 372 9.14 6.89 17.88
C VAL A 372 10.61 7.32 17.91
N ARG A 373 11.09 7.91 19.03
CA ARG A 373 12.51 8.30 19.17
C ARG A 373 13.44 7.11 19.09
N GLU A 374 13.10 6.01 19.76
CA GLU A 374 13.85 4.74 19.68
C GLU A 374 13.97 4.27 18.24
N ARG A 375 12.84 4.20 17.48
CA ARG A 375 12.83 3.75 16.10
C ARG A 375 13.63 4.66 15.16
N ILE A 376 13.52 5.97 15.32
CA ILE A 376 14.32 6.93 14.56
C ILE A 376 15.82 6.76 14.89
N GLY A 377 16.15 6.54 16.16
CA GLY A 377 17.55 6.29 16.59
C GLY A 377 18.14 5.04 15.91
N VAL A 378 17.36 3.99 15.78
CA VAL A 378 17.83 2.73 15.15
C VAL A 378 17.85 2.85 13.63
N PHE A 379 16.75 3.22 13.00
CA PHE A 379 16.64 3.17 11.54
C PHE A 379 17.21 4.39 10.83
N GLY A 380 17.20 5.58 11.47
CA GLY A 380 17.52 6.86 10.83
C GLY A 380 19.02 7.09 10.61
N ALA A 381 19.88 6.49 11.44
CA ALA A 381 21.33 6.68 11.35
C ALA A 381 21.87 6.28 9.98
N GLY A 382 22.59 7.20 9.32
CA GLY A 382 23.18 6.99 7.99
C GLY A 382 22.19 6.96 6.83
N GLY A 383 20.93 7.40 7.04
CA GLY A 383 19.88 7.33 6.01
C GLY A 383 19.24 5.95 5.89
N GLY A 384 18.55 5.69 4.77
CA GLY A 384 17.83 4.42 4.53
C GLY A 384 16.56 4.26 5.37
N PHE A 385 15.92 5.36 5.76
CA PHE A 385 14.69 5.31 6.56
C PHE A 385 13.70 6.39 6.18
N VAL A 386 12.43 6.01 6.00
CA VAL A 386 11.28 6.90 5.92
C VAL A 386 10.33 6.54 7.05
N PHE A 387 10.05 7.51 7.91
CA PHE A 387 9.17 7.33 9.06
C PHE A 387 7.70 7.22 8.63
N THR A 388 7.07 6.16 9.05
CA THR A 388 5.61 6.03 9.20
C THR A 388 5.34 4.95 10.23
N GLN A 389 4.09 4.85 10.70
CA GLN A 389 3.67 3.74 11.56
C GLN A 389 3.81 2.39 10.83
N VAL A 390 3.75 1.29 11.58
CA VAL A 390 3.94 -0.07 11.03
C VAL A 390 2.91 -0.41 9.96
N HIS A 391 1.66 -0.03 10.10
CA HIS A 391 0.58 -0.22 9.13
C HIS A 391 -0.48 0.86 9.35
N ASN A 392 -1.66 0.73 8.77
CA ASN A 392 -2.73 1.72 8.87
C ASN A 392 -3.08 2.10 10.31
N ILE A 393 -3.31 3.38 10.53
CA ILE A 393 -3.89 3.90 11.78
C ILE A 393 -5.36 3.49 11.83
N MET A 394 -5.68 2.58 12.75
CA MET A 394 -7.00 1.96 12.87
C MET A 394 -8.03 2.89 13.51
N ALA A 395 -9.31 2.56 13.33
CA ALA A 395 -10.45 3.36 13.76
C ALA A 395 -10.49 3.67 15.28
N ASP A 396 -9.88 2.83 16.10
CA ASP A 396 -9.85 2.92 17.56
C ASP A 396 -8.60 3.59 18.14
N VAL A 397 -7.65 4.03 17.29
CA VAL A 397 -6.46 4.75 17.74
C VAL A 397 -6.85 6.14 18.28
N PRO A 398 -6.40 6.51 19.50
CA PRO A 398 -6.66 7.82 20.07
C PRO A 398 -6.00 8.94 19.25
N PRO A 399 -6.71 10.04 18.93
CA PRO A 399 -6.14 11.16 18.19
C PRO A 399 -4.89 11.78 18.84
N ALA A 400 -4.84 11.82 20.17
CA ALA A 400 -3.69 12.32 20.92
C ALA A 400 -2.42 11.48 20.66
N ASN A 401 -2.56 10.16 20.44
CA ASN A 401 -1.45 9.28 20.10
C ASN A 401 -0.97 9.53 18.67
N VAL A 402 -1.88 9.77 17.72
CA VAL A 402 -1.52 10.14 16.34
C VAL A 402 -0.73 11.44 16.32
N VAL A 403 -1.20 12.46 17.07
CA VAL A 403 -0.49 13.74 17.20
C VAL A 403 0.90 13.52 17.83
N ALA A 404 0.97 12.79 18.95
CA ALA A 404 2.23 12.52 19.65
C ALA A 404 3.26 11.80 18.75
N MET A 405 2.79 10.87 17.91
CA MET A 405 3.63 10.11 16.97
C MET A 405 4.27 11.04 15.94
N PHE A 406 3.49 11.84 15.24
CA PHE A 406 4.02 12.71 14.19
C PHE A 406 4.81 13.91 14.74
N GLU A 407 4.42 14.47 15.89
CA GLU A 407 5.20 15.51 16.55
C GLU A 407 6.58 15.00 17.02
N ALA A 408 6.64 13.77 17.53
CA ALA A 408 7.92 13.15 17.89
C ALA A 408 8.79 12.86 16.64
N ALA A 409 8.18 12.45 15.54
CA ALA A 409 8.90 12.23 14.28
C ALA A 409 9.48 13.54 13.71
N GLN A 410 8.73 14.65 13.80
CA GLN A 410 9.21 15.97 13.37
C GLN A 410 10.37 16.47 14.24
N ALA A 411 10.30 16.28 15.56
CA ALA A 411 11.33 16.69 16.49
C ALA A 411 12.64 15.90 16.32
N GLY A 412 12.57 14.69 15.76
CA GLY A 412 13.74 13.83 15.58
C GLY A 412 14.35 13.37 16.91
N LEU A 413 15.68 13.36 16.99
CA LEU A 413 16.45 12.94 18.19
C LEU A 413 16.85 14.13 19.11
N SER A 414 16.27 15.32 18.89
CA SER A 414 16.53 16.51 19.71
C SER A 414 15.93 16.40 21.11
#